data_c54404f7a1a8c3e41d15b35ab6c41bcb
#
_entry.id   c54404f7a1a8c3e41d15b35ab6c41bcb
#
_cell.length_a   1.000
_cell.length_b   1.000
_cell.length_c   1.000
_cell.angle_alpha   90.00
_cell.angle_beta   90.00
_cell.angle_gamma   90.00
#
_symmetry.space_group_name_H-M   'P 1'
#
loop_
_entity.id
_entity.type
_entity.pdbx_description
1 polymer ?
#
loop_
_entity_poly.entity_id
_entity_poly.type
_entity_poly.pdbx_seq_one_letter_code
_entity_poly.pdbx_strand_id
1 'polypeptide(L)'
;MRTQVAIIGAGPSGLLLGQLLHNAGIHTVILERQSAEYVLGRIRAGILENGTVELLREAGVAKRMDAEGLVHHGVEFLFEGQRVPVPLSELTGGKRVMVYGQTEGTRDLMAARRDSGAPIIYGVSEVAIEDVKSDRPVVSYVSGGEKCRLECDFIAGCDGFHGVSRQSIPRDILKEYESVWPFGWLGLLADTPPVNPELIYAHHERGFVLCSQRSLTRSRYYLQVPLSDNVSAWSDERFWNELKRRLPEDLASKLVTGHSLEKSIAPLRSYVVEPMQYGRLFLVGDAAHIVPPTGAKGLNLAASDVNYLWRILREYYRHGRADLLASYSRFALDRVWKGERFSWFMTRLLHDFPEQSDFDKKMQSADRRYYLGSRAGLTTIAENYVGLPMEQVT
;
A
#
# COMPACT_ATOMS: atom_id res chain seq x y z
N MET A 1 22.07 -23.33 -5.29
CA MET A 1 21.08 -23.38 -4.18
C MET A 1 19.72 -23.74 -4.76
N ARG A 2 18.81 -24.38 -3.98
CA ARG A 2 17.43 -24.66 -4.41
C ARG A 2 16.44 -24.30 -3.30
N THR A 3 15.24 -23.83 -3.68
CA THR A 3 14.10 -23.58 -2.80
C THR A 3 12.79 -23.94 -3.51
N GLN A 4 11.66 -23.95 -2.78
CA GLN A 4 10.35 -24.11 -3.41
C GLN A 4 9.88 -22.77 -4.01
N VAL A 5 9.99 -21.68 -3.27
CA VAL A 5 9.61 -20.35 -3.79
C VAL A 5 10.76 -19.36 -3.60
N ALA A 6 11.26 -18.78 -4.69
CA ALA A 6 12.17 -17.65 -4.67
C ALA A 6 11.34 -16.35 -4.58
N ILE A 7 11.61 -15.50 -3.60
CA ILE A 7 10.95 -14.21 -3.41
C ILE A 7 11.95 -13.11 -3.71
N ILE A 8 11.65 -12.23 -4.66
CA ILE A 8 12.51 -11.09 -5.00
C ILE A 8 11.94 -9.84 -4.34
N GLY A 9 12.67 -9.28 -3.38
CA GLY A 9 12.30 -8.13 -2.57
C GLY A 9 11.90 -8.50 -1.14
N ALA A 10 12.54 -7.86 -0.15
CA ALA A 10 12.23 -7.95 1.27
C ALA A 10 11.37 -6.77 1.78
N GLY A 11 10.55 -6.18 0.90
CA GLY A 11 9.50 -5.26 1.30
C GLY A 11 8.38 -5.98 2.08
N PRO A 12 7.36 -5.25 2.55
CA PRO A 12 6.27 -5.81 3.35
C PRO A 12 5.58 -7.02 2.69
N SER A 13 5.35 -6.97 1.38
CA SER A 13 4.71 -8.07 0.64
C SER A 13 5.58 -9.33 0.58
N GLY A 14 6.88 -9.18 0.27
CA GLY A 14 7.80 -10.33 0.21
C GLY A 14 8.02 -10.97 1.57
N LEU A 15 8.16 -10.16 2.62
CA LEU A 15 8.29 -10.65 3.98
C LEU A 15 7.02 -11.35 4.47
N LEU A 16 5.83 -10.78 4.20
CA LEU A 16 4.55 -11.36 4.59
C LEU A 16 4.29 -12.68 3.86
N LEU A 17 4.55 -12.72 2.53
CA LEU A 17 4.46 -13.96 1.75
C LEU A 17 5.42 -15.02 2.29
N GLY A 18 6.68 -14.64 2.54
CA GLY A 18 7.69 -15.55 3.08
C GLY A 18 7.31 -16.13 4.45
N GLN A 19 6.68 -15.32 5.32
CA GLN A 19 6.22 -15.77 6.63
C GLN A 19 5.03 -16.73 6.54
N LEU A 20 4.03 -16.42 5.72
CA LEU A 20 2.86 -17.29 5.52
C LEU A 20 3.24 -18.63 4.88
N LEU A 21 4.14 -18.62 3.89
CA LEU A 21 4.65 -19.84 3.27
C LEU A 21 5.48 -20.66 4.27
N HIS A 22 6.32 -20.02 5.08
CA HIS A 22 7.07 -20.68 6.15
C HIS A 22 6.13 -21.39 7.14
N ASN A 23 5.08 -20.71 7.61
CA ASN A 23 4.07 -21.29 8.51
C ASN A 23 3.33 -22.47 7.87
N ALA A 24 3.24 -22.51 6.55
CA ALA A 24 2.67 -23.63 5.79
C ALA A 24 3.67 -24.78 5.51
N GLY A 25 4.93 -24.66 5.94
CA GLY A 25 5.99 -25.65 5.70
C GLY A 25 6.59 -25.58 4.30
N ILE A 26 6.41 -24.47 3.59
CA ILE A 26 6.94 -24.24 2.23
C ILE A 26 8.25 -23.46 2.33
N HIS A 27 9.32 -24.01 1.80
CA HIS A 27 10.66 -23.41 1.85
C HIS A 27 10.78 -22.20 0.91
N THR A 28 11.29 -21.10 1.44
CA THR A 28 11.46 -19.86 0.67
C THR A 28 12.83 -19.26 0.90
N VAL A 29 13.38 -18.62 -0.13
CA VAL A 29 14.55 -17.74 -0.05
C VAL A 29 14.12 -16.36 -0.52
N ILE A 30 14.41 -15.33 0.27
CA ILE A 30 14.15 -13.93 -0.08
C ILE A 30 15.47 -13.31 -0.54
N LEU A 31 15.46 -12.66 -1.71
CA LEU A 31 16.59 -11.90 -2.25
C LEU A 31 16.25 -10.40 -2.16
N GLU A 32 17.13 -9.61 -1.53
CA GLU A 32 16.93 -8.17 -1.36
C GLU A 32 18.18 -7.40 -1.79
N ARG A 33 18.01 -6.41 -2.67
CA ARG A 33 19.12 -5.59 -3.18
C ARG A 33 19.69 -4.61 -2.15
N GLN A 34 18.90 -4.21 -1.18
CA GLN A 34 19.28 -3.23 -0.16
C GLN A 34 19.70 -3.93 1.14
N SER A 35 20.24 -3.15 2.09
CA SER A 35 20.50 -3.65 3.44
C SER A 35 19.22 -3.78 4.26
N ALA A 36 19.28 -4.54 5.35
CA ALA A 36 18.19 -4.68 6.30
C ALA A 36 17.78 -3.33 6.91
N GLU A 37 18.76 -2.48 7.24
CA GLU A 37 18.56 -1.15 7.80
C GLU A 37 17.83 -0.23 6.79
N TYR A 38 18.20 -0.30 5.52
CA TYR A 38 17.53 0.48 4.48
C TYR A 38 16.06 0.06 4.32
N VAL A 39 15.79 -1.25 4.28
CA VAL A 39 14.42 -1.78 4.18
C VAL A 39 13.57 -1.29 5.35
N LEU A 40 14.10 -1.37 6.57
CA LEU A 40 13.42 -0.92 7.78
C LEU A 40 13.27 0.60 7.85
N GLY A 41 14.24 1.35 7.32
CA GLY A 41 14.23 2.83 7.35
C GLY A 41 13.22 3.49 6.40
N ARG A 42 12.55 2.73 5.52
CA ARG A 42 11.56 3.29 4.59
C ARG A 42 10.25 3.61 5.29
N ILE A 43 10.00 4.91 5.46
CA ILE A 43 8.76 5.39 6.07
C ILE A 43 7.67 5.48 5.00
N ARG A 44 6.57 4.75 5.21
CA ARG A 44 5.39 4.69 4.34
C ARG A 44 4.11 4.84 5.16
N ALA A 45 2.95 4.84 4.48
CA ALA A 45 1.65 4.82 5.15
C ALA A 45 1.48 3.55 6.02
N GLY A 46 0.44 3.54 6.84
CA GLY A 46 0.20 2.44 7.77
C GLY A 46 -1.27 2.33 8.15
N ILE A 47 -2.19 2.58 7.20
CA ILE A 47 -3.62 2.31 7.38
C ILE A 47 -3.88 0.91 6.85
N LEU A 48 -4.24 0.00 7.74
CA LEU A 48 -4.51 -1.40 7.44
C LEU A 48 -6.01 -1.64 7.38
N GLU A 49 -6.48 -2.21 6.28
CA GLU A 49 -7.83 -2.75 6.15
C GLU A 49 -8.02 -3.96 7.06
N ASN A 50 -9.27 -4.25 7.39
CA ASN A 50 -9.62 -5.43 8.20
C ASN A 50 -8.99 -6.73 7.68
N GLY A 51 -9.03 -6.97 6.36
CA GLY A 51 -8.43 -8.14 5.75
C GLY A 51 -6.91 -8.23 5.90
N THR A 52 -6.21 -7.10 5.86
CA THR A 52 -4.76 -7.05 6.10
C THR A 52 -4.41 -7.32 7.57
N VAL A 53 -5.20 -6.79 8.50
CA VAL A 53 -5.05 -7.06 9.94
C VAL A 53 -5.20 -8.56 10.23
N GLU A 54 -6.25 -9.19 9.68
CA GLU A 54 -6.46 -10.64 9.85
C GLU A 54 -5.32 -11.46 9.22
N LEU A 55 -4.80 -11.04 8.07
CA LEU A 55 -3.68 -11.74 7.43
C LEU A 55 -2.38 -11.65 8.24
N LEU A 56 -2.11 -10.52 8.90
CA LEU A 56 -0.98 -10.37 9.82
C LEU A 56 -1.15 -11.25 11.08
N ARG A 57 -2.39 -11.40 11.57
CA ARG A 57 -2.72 -12.35 12.66
C ARG A 57 -2.50 -13.79 12.21
N GLU A 58 -2.95 -14.16 11.02
CA GLU A 58 -2.72 -15.48 10.42
C GLU A 58 -1.23 -15.78 10.23
N ALA A 59 -0.44 -14.77 9.88
CA ALA A 59 1.02 -14.87 9.79
C ALA A 59 1.73 -15.00 11.16
N GLY A 60 1.01 -14.78 12.27
CA GLY A 60 1.55 -14.85 13.64
C GLY A 60 2.42 -13.64 14.05
N VAL A 61 2.28 -12.51 13.35
CA VAL A 61 3.12 -11.31 13.57
C VAL A 61 2.34 -10.10 14.12
N ALA A 62 1.11 -10.30 14.56
CA ALA A 62 0.21 -9.20 14.94
C ALA A 62 0.32 -8.76 16.41
N LYS A 63 1.14 -9.41 17.24
CA LYS A 63 1.19 -9.15 18.70
C LYS A 63 1.40 -7.67 19.05
N ARG A 64 2.39 -7.02 18.41
CA ARG A 64 2.65 -5.59 18.63
C ARG A 64 1.58 -4.71 17.99
N MET A 65 1.11 -5.07 16.79
CA MET A 65 0.00 -4.37 16.12
C MET A 65 -1.26 -4.34 16.99
N ASP A 66 -1.63 -5.46 17.60
CA ASP A 66 -2.81 -5.55 18.48
C ASP A 66 -2.64 -4.78 19.79
N ALA A 67 -1.40 -4.60 20.27
CA ALA A 67 -1.10 -3.86 21.50
C ALA A 67 -0.89 -2.35 21.28
N GLU A 68 -0.29 -1.95 20.18
CA GLU A 68 0.20 -0.58 19.95
C GLU A 68 -0.56 0.14 18.83
N GLY A 69 -1.24 -0.60 17.94
CA GLY A 69 -1.95 -0.03 16.80
C GLY A 69 -3.15 0.81 17.23
N LEU A 70 -3.43 1.88 16.49
CA LEU A 70 -4.56 2.76 16.76
C LEU A 70 -5.77 2.30 15.93
N VAL A 71 -6.82 1.87 16.61
CA VAL A 71 -8.08 1.46 15.97
C VAL A 71 -8.88 2.69 15.62
N HIS A 72 -9.26 2.82 14.35
CA HIS A 72 -10.14 3.87 13.87
C HIS A 72 -11.51 3.30 13.52
N HIS A 73 -12.54 3.85 14.17
CA HIS A 73 -13.94 3.51 13.95
C HIS A 73 -14.60 4.37 12.88
N GLY A 74 -13.94 5.46 12.49
CA GLY A 74 -14.41 6.41 11.51
C GLY A 74 -13.28 7.14 10.79
N VAL A 75 -13.67 8.01 9.88
CA VAL A 75 -12.85 9.04 9.24
C VAL A 75 -13.70 10.30 9.11
N GLU A 76 -13.09 11.47 9.00
CA GLU A 76 -13.80 12.73 8.84
C GLU A 76 -13.51 13.38 7.49
N PHE A 77 -14.55 13.94 6.90
CA PHE A 77 -14.44 14.75 5.68
C PHE A 77 -14.79 16.20 5.99
N LEU A 78 -13.91 17.09 5.52
CA LEU A 78 -14.15 18.55 5.61
C LEU A 78 -14.28 19.11 4.20
N PHE A 79 -15.37 19.81 3.93
CA PHE A 79 -15.58 20.50 2.65
C PHE A 79 -16.64 21.60 2.81
N GLU A 80 -16.45 22.74 2.14
CA GLU A 80 -17.43 23.83 2.08
C GLU A 80 -17.95 24.26 3.47
N GLY A 81 -17.07 24.29 4.49
CA GLY A 81 -17.43 24.61 5.88
C GLY A 81 -18.17 23.50 6.63
N GLN A 82 -18.41 22.36 6.00
CA GLN A 82 -19.06 21.22 6.64
C GLN A 82 -18.02 20.25 7.20
N ARG A 83 -18.39 19.58 8.30
CA ARG A 83 -17.65 18.48 8.91
C ARG A 83 -18.52 17.23 8.94
N VAL A 84 -18.13 16.21 8.18
CA VAL A 84 -18.92 15.00 7.99
C VAL A 84 -18.15 13.79 8.51
N PRO A 85 -18.52 13.23 9.66
CA PRO A 85 -17.98 11.98 10.13
C PRO A 85 -18.56 10.82 9.32
N VAL A 86 -17.69 9.87 8.92
CA VAL A 86 -18.09 8.60 8.32
C VAL A 86 -17.86 7.51 9.35
N PRO A 87 -18.89 7.00 10.01
CA PRO A 87 -18.78 5.99 11.05
C PRO A 87 -18.57 4.60 10.42
N LEU A 88 -17.30 4.28 10.09
CA LEU A 88 -16.92 3.05 9.38
C LEU A 88 -17.50 1.80 10.05
N SER A 89 -17.32 1.67 11.38
CA SER A 89 -17.77 0.48 12.10
C SER A 89 -19.29 0.31 12.06
N GLU A 90 -20.04 1.40 12.22
CA GLU A 90 -21.51 1.36 12.18
C GLU A 90 -22.01 0.96 10.79
N LEU A 91 -21.44 1.55 9.74
CA LEU A 91 -21.89 1.35 8.36
C LEU A 91 -21.47 -0.01 7.76
N THR A 92 -20.52 -0.72 8.38
CA THR A 92 -19.94 -1.95 7.84
C THR A 92 -20.07 -3.17 8.76
N GLY A 93 -20.97 -3.13 9.73
CA GLY A 93 -21.20 -4.26 10.63
C GLY A 93 -20.02 -4.55 11.57
N GLY A 94 -19.39 -3.50 12.11
CA GLY A 94 -18.31 -3.59 13.11
C GLY A 94 -16.89 -3.60 12.51
N LYS A 95 -16.71 -3.56 11.18
CA LYS A 95 -15.38 -3.49 10.56
C LYS A 95 -14.75 -2.12 10.83
N ARG A 96 -13.43 -2.11 10.88
CA ARG A 96 -12.64 -0.93 11.22
C ARG A 96 -11.29 -0.99 10.54
N VAL A 97 -10.57 0.11 10.54
CA VAL A 97 -9.19 0.15 10.07
C VAL A 97 -8.23 0.27 11.25
N MET A 98 -7.02 -0.18 11.06
CA MET A 98 -5.94 -0.11 12.04
C MET A 98 -4.86 0.83 11.52
N VAL A 99 -4.49 1.84 12.28
CA VAL A 99 -3.28 2.61 12.02
C VAL A 99 -2.11 1.93 12.72
N TYR A 100 -1.28 1.28 11.92
CA TYR A 100 -0.02 0.65 12.35
C TYR A 100 1.02 0.90 11.27
N GLY A 101 2.06 1.66 11.60
CA GLY A 101 3.04 2.12 10.60
C GLY A 101 3.65 0.96 9.82
N GLN A 102 3.79 1.10 8.51
CA GLN A 102 4.41 0.06 7.67
C GLN A 102 5.79 -0.34 8.17
N THR A 103 6.57 0.61 8.71
CA THR A 103 7.88 0.34 9.33
C THR A 103 7.76 -0.64 10.49
N GLU A 104 6.74 -0.51 11.33
CA GLU A 104 6.52 -1.39 12.47
C GLU A 104 6.12 -2.80 12.02
N GLY A 105 5.18 -2.91 11.08
CA GLY A 105 4.82 -4.20 10.49
C GLY A 105 5.99 -4.87 9.77
N THR A 106 6.83 -4.09 9.06
CA THR A 106 8.05 -4.60 8.44
C THR A 106 9.03 -5.13 9.49
N ARG A 107 9.22 -4.41 10.60
CA ARG A 107 10.07 -4.83 11.72
C ARG A 107 9.61 -6.16 12.32
N ASP A 108 8.31 -6.32 12.54
CA ASP A 108 7.75 -7.55 13.09
C ASP A 108 7.92 -8.74 12.14
N LEU A 109 7.72 -8.53 10.84
CA LEU A 109 7.95 -9.54 9.82
C LEU A 109 9.44 -9.91 9.69
N MET A 110 10.36 -8.95 9.74
CA MET A 110 11.80 -9.19 9.73
C MET A 110 12.24 -9.97 10.97
N ALA A 111 11.70 -9.64 12.14
CA ALA A 111 11.97 -10.37 13.38
C ALA A 111 11.49 -11.82 13.28
N ALA A 112 10.25 -12.05 12.86
CA ALA A 112 9.70 -13.39 12.68
C ALA A 112 10.54 -14.22 11.69
N ARG A 113 10.97 -13.60 10.59
CA ARG A 113 11.80 -14.26 9.57
C ARG A 113 13.18 -14.65 10.12
N ARG A 114 13.83 -13.76 10.88
CA ARG A 114 15.10 -14.03 11.56
C ARG A 114 14.94 -15.16 12.58
N ASP A 115 13.91 -15.10 13.41
CA ASP A 115 13.67 -16.06 14.50
C ASP A 115 13.32 -17.46 13.94
N SER A 116 12.73 -17.54 12.75
CA SER A 116 12.47 -18.79 12.04
C SER A 116 13.72 -19.40 11.38
N GLY A 117 14.84 -18.67 11.28
CA GLY A 117 16.05 -19.10 10.57
C GLY A 117 15.87 -19.18 9.05
N ALA A 118 14.75 -18.77 8.49
CA ALA A 118 14.51 -18.81 7.06
C ALA A 118 15.32 -17.70 6.32
N PRO A 119 16.00 -18.01 5.20
CA PRO A 119 17.03 -17.13 4.65
C PRO A 119 16.46 -15.88 3.99
N ILE A 120 17.10 -14.73 4.27
CA ILE A 120 17.07 -13.51 3.47
C ILE A 120 18.51 -13.21 3.06
N ILE A 121 18.75 -13.01 1.77
CA ILE A 121 20.04 -12.61 1.23
C ILE A 121 19.95 -11.14 0.87
N TYR A 122 20.55 -10.29 1.69
CA TYR A 122 20.61 -8.85 1.47
C TYR A 122 21.81 -8.44 0.61
N GLY A 123 21.74 -7.28 -0.01
CA GLY A 123 22.82 -6.71 -0.81
C GLY A 123 23.06 -7.43 -2.14
N VAL A 124 22.05 -8.14 -2.65
CA VAL A 124 22.18 -8.80 -3.96
C VAL A 124 22.10 -7.77 -5.10
N SER A 125 22.83 -8.05 -6.17
CA SER A 125 22.82 -7.25 -7.40
C SER A 125 22.69 -8.15 -8.65
N GLU A 126 22.53 -7.54 -9.81
CA GLU A 126 22.44 -8.25 -11.10
C GLU A 126 21.42 -9.39 -11.10
N VAL A 127 20.27 -9.16 -10.45
CA VAL A 127 19.21 -10.17 -10.40
C VAL A 127 18.60 -10.34 -11.78
N ALA A 128 18.56 -11.58 -12.28
CA ALA A 128 17.89 -11.95 -13.52
C ALA A 128 17.04 -13.21 -13.33
N ILE A 129 15.95 -13.29 -14.07
CA ILE A 129 14.97 -14.38 -14.00
C ILE A 129 15.03 -15.15 -15.32
N GLU A 130 15.20 -16.45 -15.21
CA GLU A 130 15.38 -17.36 -16.34
C GLU A 130 14.34 -18.50 -16.27
N ASP A 131 13.98 -19.03 -17.42
CA ASP A 131 13.21 -20.28 -17.59
C ASP A 131 11.84 -20.32 -16.87
N VAL A 132 11.14 -19.19 -16.77
CA VAL A 132 9.86 -19.07 -16.03
C VAL A 132 8.75 -19.98 -16.54
N LYS A 133 8.84 -20.53 -17.76
CA LYS A 133 7.89 -21.49 -18.32
C LYS A 133 8.26 -22.95 -18.04
N SER A 134 9.47 -23.20 -17.54
CA SER A 134 9.92 -24.54 -17.18
C SER A 134 9.41 -24.96 -15.80
N ASP A 135 9.56 -26.24 -15.47
CA ASP A 135 9.27 -26.72 -14.11
C ASP A 135 10.31 -26.31 -13.07
N ARG A 136 11.41 -25.70 -13.51
CA ARG A 136 12.53 -25.28 -12.66
C ARG A 136 13.05 -23.92 -13.09
N PRO A 137 12.30 -22.85 -12.85
CA PRO A 137 12.81 -21.49 -13.09
C PRO A 137 14.02 -21.22 -12.22
N VAL A 138 14.84 -20.28 -12.65
CA VAL A 138 16.10 -19.91 -12.00
C VAL A 138 16.14 -18.42 -11.77
N VAL A 139 16.61 -18.01 -10.60
CA VAL A 139 17.02 -16.64 -10.32
C VAL A 139 18.54 -16.59 -10.21
N SER A 140 19.20 -15.90 -11.14
CA SER A 140 20.63 -15.60 -11.07
C SER A 140 20.84 -14.25 -10.39
N TYR A 141 21.90 -14.12 -9.61
CA TYR A 141 22.22 -12.89 -8.89
C TYR A 141 23.70 -12.87 -8.48
N VAL A 142 24.20 -11.69 -8.08
CA VAL A 142 25.54 -11.53 -7.50
C VAL A 142 25.38 -11.25 -5.99
N SER A 143 26.15 -11.97 -5.17
CA SER A 143 26.21 -11.77 -3.72
C SER A 143 27.69 -11.85 -3.28
N GLY A 144 28.17 -10.83 -2.55
CA GLY A 144 29.56 -10.78 -2.11
C GLY A 144 30.58 -10.79 -3.27
N GLY A 145 30.19 -10.34 -4.47
CA GLY A 145 31.01 -10.36 -5.68
C GLY A 145 30.98 -11.69 -6.46
N GLU A 146 30.30 -12.72 -5.94
CA GLU A 146 30.19 -14.02 -6.59
C GLU A 146 28.85 -14.19 -7.31
N LYS A 147 28.89 -14.83 -8.48
CA LYS A 147 27.69 -15.19 -9.25
C LYS A 147 27.02 -16.40 -8.61
N CYS A 148 25.76 -16.24 -8.25
CA CYS A 148 24.94 -17.26 -7.61
C CYS A 148 23.74 -17.64 -8.49
N ARG A 149 23.25 -18.88 -8.32
CA ARG A 149 22.02 -19.38 -8.97
C ARG A 149 21.11 -20.01 -7.93
N LEU A 150 19.83 -19.63 -7.96
CA LEU A 150 18.79 -20.17 -7.11
C LEU A 150 17.72 -20.84 -7.99
N GLU A 151 17.73 -22.16 -8.02
CA GLU A 151 16.67 -22.94 -8.65
C GLU A 151 15.42 -22.96 -7.73
N CYS A 152 14.24 -22.88 -8.32
CA CYS A 152 12.99 -22.91 -7.54
C CYS A 152 11.86 -23.56 -8.35
N ASP A 153 10.73 -23.76 -7.69
CA ASP A 153 9.50 -24.20 -8.36
C ASP A 153 8.69 -22.99 -8.82
N PHE A 154 8.72 -21.90 -8.06
CA PHE A 154 8.01 -20.64 -8.35
C PHE A 154 8.84 -19.41 -7.96
N ILE A 155 8.54 -18.28 -8.62
CA ILE A 155 9.14 -16.97 -8.34
C ILE A 155 8.02 -15.99 -7.99
N ALA A 156 8.16 -15.31 -6.85
CA ALA A 156 7.32 -14.19 -6.46
C ALA A 156 8.09 -12.87 -6.57
N GLY A 157 7.70 -12.03 -7.51
CA GLY A 157 8.24 -10.69 -7.72
C GLY A 157 7.58 -9.69 -6.78
N CYS A 158 8.22 -9.42 -5.65
CA CYS A 158 7.84 -8.45 -4.63
C CYS A 158 8.79 -7.24 -4.62
N ASP A 159 9.43 -6.96 -5.76
CA ASP A 159 10.58 -6.07 -5.92
C ASP A 159 10.21 -4.62 -6.29
N GLY A 160 8.92 -4.30 -6.20
CA GLY A 160 8.41 -2.95 -6.39
C GLY A 160 8.41 -2.48 -7.84
N PHE A 161 8.03 -1.22 -8.05
CA PHE A 161 7.83 -0.67 -9.39
C PHE A 161 9.07 -0.71 -10.29
N HIS A 162 10.25 -0.55 -9.72
CA HIS A 162 11.54 -0.55 -10.45
C HIS A 162 12.28 -1.89 -10.39
N GLY A 163 11.57 -2.96 -9.99
CA GLY A 163 12.12 -4.31 -9.92
C GLY A 163 12.29 -4.98 -11.30
N VAL A 164 13.01 -6.08 -11.32
CA VAL A 164 13.28 -6.86 -12.55
C VAL A 164 12.15 -7.80 -12.91
N SER A 165 11.30 -8.17 -11.93
CA SER A 165 10.29 -9.21 -12.12
C SER A 165 9.29 -8.88 -13.22
N ARG A 166 8.72 -7.68 -13.23
CA ARG A 166 7.83 -7.23 -14.30
C ARG A 166 8.52 -7.18 -15.65
N GLN A 167 9.77 -6.71 -15.68
CA GLN A 167 10.55 -6.58 -16.89
C GLN A 167 10.93 -7.94 -17.52
N SER A 168 10.83 -9.03 -16.74
CA SER A 168 11.07 -10.40 -17.22
C SER A 168 9.87 -11.00 -17.96
N ILE A 169 8.72 -10.32 -17.96
CA ILE A 169 7.56 -10.70 -18.77
C ILE A 169 7.72 -10.08 -20.17
N PRO A 170 7.56 -10.85 -21.26
CA PRO A 170 7.64 -10.32 -22.62
C PRO A 170 6.68 -9.16 -22.88
N ARG A 171 7.15 -8.13 -23.56
CA ARG A 171 6.37 -6.90 -23.79
C ARG A 171 5.12 -7.10 -24.64
N ASP A 172 5.11 -8.10 -25.50
CA ASP A 172 3.96 -8.48 -26.33
C ASP A 172 2.84 -9.16 -25.53
N ILE A 173 3.14 -9.62 -24.31
CA ILE A 173 2.20 -10.24 -23.38
C ILE A 173 1.69 -9.24 -22.34
N LEU A 174 2.59 -8.38 -21.85
CA LEU A 174 2.29 -7.45 -20.75
C LEU A 174 1.57 -6.21 -21.27
N LYS A 175 0.37 -5.97 -20.75
CA LYS A 175 -0.37 -4.71 -20.97
C LYS A 175 -0.19 -3.83 -19.75
N GLU A 176 0.15 -2.57 -19.98
CA GLU A 176 0.35 -1.58 -18.94
C GLU A 176 -0.74 -0.51 -19.05
N TYR A 177 -1.37 -0.20 -17.92
CA TYR A 177 -2.36 0.87 -17.78
C TYR A 177 -1.82 1.90 -16.82
N GLU A 178 -1.65 3.13 -17.27
CA GLU A 178 -1.10 4.22 -16.45
C GLU A 178 -1.92 5.49 -16.59
N SER A 179 -2.10 6.18 -15.47
CA SER A 179 -2.61 7.54 -15.41
C SER A 179 -1.85 8.32 -14.33
N VAL A 180 -1.34 9.48 -14.71
CA VAL A 180 -0.60 10.38 -13.81
C VAL A 180 -1.47 11.58 -13.49
N TRP A 181 -1.58 11.92 -12.21
CA TRP A 181 -2.33 13.08 -11.75
C TRP A 181 -1.51 14.37 -11.88
N PRO A 182 -2.13 15.52 -12.19
CA PRO A 182 -1.40 16.77 -12.45
C PRO A 182 -0.92 17.49 -11.17
N PHE A 183 -0.82 16.78 -10.06
CA PHE A 183 -0.39 17.29 -8.77
C PHE A 183 0.33 16.22 -7.95
N GLY A 184 1.01 16.66 -6.90
CA GLY A 184 1.65 15.80 -5.92
C GLY A 184 1.15 16.06 -4.50
N TRP A 185 1.54 15.18 -3.60
CA TRP A 185 1.36 15.34 -2.16
C TRP A 185 2.67 15.73 -1.50
N LEU A 186 2.72 16.93 -0.96
CA LEU A 186 3.77 17.35 -0.04
C LEU A 186 3.45 16.76 1.34
N GLY A 187 4.20 15.76 1.74
CA GLY A 187 4.07 15.09 3.04
C GLY A 187 5.08 15.62 4.04
N LEU A 188 4.65 15.85 5.28
CA LEU A 188 5.50 16.18 6.42
C LEU A 188 5.20 15.24 7.58
N LEU A 189 6.25 14.59 8.11
CA LEU A 189 6.21 13.76 9.32
C LEU A 189 6.86 14.55 10.46
N ALA A 190 6.20 14.60 11.61
CA ALA A 190 6.73 15.29 12.80
C ALA A 190 6.35 14.56 14.09
N ASP A 191 7.18 14.71 15.12
CA ASP A 191 6.85 14.28 16.47
C ASP A 191 5.95 15.32 17.13
N THR A 192 4.69 15.32 16.71
CA THR A 192 3.61 16.15 17.22
C THR A 192 2.36 15.28 17.43
N PRO A 193 1.56 15.57 18.46
CA PRO A 193 0.31 14.84 18.65
C PRO A 193 -0.63 15.05 17.47
N PRO A 194 -1.51 14.08 17.17
CA PRO A 194 -2.54 14.23 16.14
C PRO A 194 -3.48 15.38 16.45
N VAL A 195 -3.89 16.12 15.43
CA VAL A 195 -4.85 17.21 15.55
C VAL A 195 -6.29 16.71 15.83
N ASN A 196 -6.55 15.45 15.53
CA ASN A 196 -7.85 14.80 15.70
C ASN A 196 -7.67 13.29 15.98
N PRO A 197 -8.57 12.66 16.76
CA PRO A 197 -8.52 11.21 17.01
C PRO A 197 -8.68 10.34 15.77
N GLU A 198 -9.47 10.79 14.78
CA GLU A 198 -9.68 10.10 13.50
C GLU A 198 -8.95 10.82 12.37
N LEU A 199 -8.72 10.14 11.24
CA LEU A 199 -8.16 10.78 10.05
C LEU A 199 -9.10 11.86 9.51
N ILE A 200 -8.52 12.95 9.04
CA ILE A 200 -9.24 14.05 8.39
C ILE A 200 -8.84 14.15 6.93
N TYR A 201 -9.80 14.07 6.05
CA TYR A 201 -9.71 14.36 4.62
C TYR A 201 -10.38 15.71 4.37
N ALA A 202 -9.63 16.73 3.98
CA ALA A 202 -10.19 18.06 3.74
C ALA A 202 -10.02 18.47 2.27
N HIS A 203 -11.14 18.87 1.66
CA HIS A 203 -11.14 19.64 0.41
C HIS A 203 -11.16 21.13 0.74
N HIS A 204 -10.26 21.87 0.16
CA HIS A 204 -10.17 23.32 0.30
C HIS A 204 -9.88 23.95 -1.08
N GLU A 205 -10.31 25.17 -1.34
CA GLU A 205 -10.03 25.89 -2.60
C GLU A 205 -8.53 26.03 -2.93
N ARG A 206 -7.67 25.92 -1.92
CA ARG A 206 -6.20 25.91 -2.06
C ARG A 206 -5.64 24.49 -2.27
N GLY A 207 -6.49 23.50 -2.42
CA GLY A 207 -6.13 22.10 -2.61
C GLY A 207 -6.33 21.22 -1.36
N PHE A 208 -6.27 19.93 -1.59
CA PHE A 208 -6.52 18.85 -0.63
C PHE A 208 -5.56 18.87 0.57
N VAL A 209 -6.08 18.41 1.72
CA VAL A 209 -5.33 18.14 2.96
C VAL A 209 -5.67 16.75 3.50
N LEU A 210 -4.66 16.05 4.03
CA LEU A 210 -4.85 14.87 4.86
C LEU A 210 -4.13 15.06 6.18
N CYS A 211 -4.88 14.92 7.30
CA CYS A 211 -4.29 14.81 8.63
C CYS A 211 -4.35 13.34 9.06
N SER A 212 -3.20 12.75 9.31
CA SER A 212 -3.11 11.34 9.70
C SER A 212 -2.17 11.12 10.86
N GLN A 213 -2.47 10.09 11.63
CA GLN A 213 -1.68 9.68 12.79
C GLN A 213 -0.62 8.65 12.37
N ARG A 214 0.44 8.54 13.19
CA ARG A 214 1.38 7.41 13.19
C ARG A 214 1.48 6.79 14.58
N SER A 215 1.31 7.62 15.63
CA SER A 215 1.17 7.23 17.02
C SER A 215 0.46 8.37 17.77
N LEU A 216 0.30 8.25 19.08
CA LEU A 216 -0.25 9.33 19.91
C LEU A 216 0.64 10.58 19.97
N THR A 217 1.92 10.44 19.60
CA THR A 217 2.92 11.53 19.65
C THR A 217 3.55 11.83 18.29
N ARG A 218 3.12 11.16 17.22
CA ARG A 218 3.67 11.33 15.88
C ARG A 218 2.56 11.43 14.85
N SER A 219 2.63 12.46 14.00
CA SER A 219 1.64 12.74 12.97
C SER A 219 2.27 12.91 11.60
N ARG A 220 1.52 12.60 10.56
CA ARG A 220 1.87 12.89 9.19
C ARG A 220 0.77 13.67 8.51
N TYR A 221 1.14 14.79 7.94
CA TYR A 221 0.24 15.69 7.22
C TYR A 221 0.61 15.75 5.74
N TYR A 222 -0.38 15.92 4.89
CA TYR A 222 -0.17 16.04 3.45
C TYR A 222 -0.93 17.25 2.91
N LEU A 223 -0.29 17.96 1.99
CA LEU A 223 -0.86 19.07 1.22
C LEU A 223 -0.79 18.73 -0.26
N GLN A 224 -1.87 18.95 -0.98
CA GLN A 224 -1.83 18.98 -2.45
C GLN A 224 -0.96 20.14 -2.90
N VAL A 225 -0.01 19.88 -3.80
CA VAL A 225 0.88 20.88 -4.40
C VAL A 225 1.06 20.61 -5.90
N PRO A 226 1.39 21.61 -6.73
CA PRO A 226 1.77 21.39 -8.12
C PRO A 226 2.97 20.44 -8.24
N LEU A 227 3.05 19.66 -9.33
CA LEU A 227 4.21 18.80 -9.61
C LEU A 227 5.51 19.60 -9.83
N SER A 228 5.40 20.87 -10.20
CA SER A 228 6.53 21.79 -10.36
C SER A 228 7.16 22.26 -9.05
N ASP A 229 6.50 22.04 -7.92
CA ASP A 229 7.00 22.44 -6.61
C ASP A 229 8.23 21.60 -6.21
N ASN A 230 9.18 22.29 -5.56
CA ASN A 230 10.36 21.65 -5.00
C ASN A 230 10.26 21.63 -3.47
N VAL A 231 10.55 20.48 -2.87
CA VAL A 231 10.50 20.29 -1.41
C VAL A 231 11.41 21.26 -0.66
N SER A 232 12.55 21.65 -1.25
CA SER A 232 13.48 22.62 -0.65
C SER A 232 12.89 24.04 -0.51
N ALA A 233 11.90 24.39 -1.31
CA ALA A 233 11.19 25.67 -1.22
C ALA A 233 10.13 25.68 -0.09
N TRP A 234 9.90 24.56 0.55
CA TRP A 234 8.93 24.42 1.63
C TRP A 234 9.65 24.30 2.99
N SER A 235 9.87 25.43 3.68
CA SER A 235 10.27 25.40 5.08
C SER A 235 9.19 24.75 5.94
N ASP A 236 9.53 24.30 7.16
CA ASP A 236 8.53 23.75 8.09
C ASP A 236 7.48 24.81 8.43
N GLU A 237 7.91 26.05 8.67
CA GLU A 237 7.02 27.19 8.93
C GLU A 237 6.02 27.41 7.76
N ARG A 238 6.50 27.42 6.51
CA ARG A 238 5.64 27.55 5.32
C ARG A 238 4.61 26.41 5.27
N PHE A 239 5.04 25.18 5.53
CA PHE A 239 4.16 24.02 5.54
C PHE A 239 3.05 24.16 6.59
N TRP A 240 3.43 24.45 7.85
CA TRP A 240 2.48 24.59 8.93
C TRP A 240 1.49 25.75 8.73
N ASN A 241 1.98 26.89 8.23
CA ASN A 241 1.13 28.03 7.91
C ASN A 241 0.13 27.71 6.79
N GLU A 242 0.55 26.98 5.76
CA GLU A 242 -0.34 26.58 4.67
C GLU A 242 -1.34 25.50 5.15
N LEU A 243 -0.93 24.57 5.98
CA LEU A 243 -1.83 23.57 6.59
C LEU A 243 -2.92 24.26 7.43
N LYS A 244 -2.55 25.21 8.29
CA LYS A 244 -3.51 25.98 9.09
C LYS A 244 -4.51 26.74 8.23
N ARG A 245 -4.07 27.32 7.09
CA ARG A 245 -4.98 28.05 6.17
C ARG A 245 -6.01 27.14 5.49
N ARG A 246 -5.72 25.86 5.36
CA ARG A 246 -6.62 24.88 4.72
C ARG A 246 -7.51 24.14 5.72
N LEU A 247 -7.34 24.37 7.01
CA LEU A 247 -8.15 23.75 8.06
C LEU A 247 -9.10 24.78 8.67
N PRO A 248 -10.28 24.37 9.16
CA PRO A 248 -11.15 25.20 9.98
C PRO A 248 -10.41 25.72 11.23
N GLU A 249 -10.81 26.87 11.73
CA GLU A 249 -10.13 27.56 12.84
C GLU A 249 -10.06 26.71 14.13
N ASP A 250 -11.11 25.94 14.41
CA ASP A 250 -11.17 25.04 15.57
C ASP A 250 -10.13 23.91 15.53
N LEU A 251 -9.72 23.48 14.34
CA LEU A 251 -8.63 22.52 14.15
C LEU A 251 -7.27 23.22 14.00
N ALA A 252 -7.23 24.31 13.26
CA ALA A 252 -5.99 25.07 13.06
C ALA A 252 -5.40 25.59 14.38
N SER A 253 -6.26 26.00 15.34
CA SER A 253 -5.84 26.45 16.67
C SER A 253 -5.30 25.32 17.56
N LYS A 254 -5.76 24.08 17.37
CA LYS A 254 -5.31 22.89 18.11
C LYS A 254 -4.06 22.25 17.50
N LEU A 255 -3.66 22.66 16.30
CA LEU A 255 -2.56 22.06 15.59
C LEU A 255 -1.23 22.37 16.29
N VAL A 256 -0.59 21.34 16.83
CA VAL A 256 0.76 21.42 17.37
C VAL A 256 1.76 21.31 16.24
N THR A 257 2.66 22.26 16.13
CA THR A 257 3.69 22.30 15.09
C THR A 257 5.05 21.85 15.65
N GLY A 258 5.92 21.33 14.80
CA GLY A 258 7.24 20.85 15.19
C GLY A 258 8.19 20.76 13.99
N HIS A 259 9.43 20.36 14.25
CA HIS A 259 10.40 20.11 13.18
C HIS A 259 10.00 18.88 12.37
N SER A 260 10.19 18.95 11.05
CA SER A 260 9.97 17.79 10.18
C SER A 260 11.06 16.74 10.38
N LEU A 261 10.66 15.51 10.66
CA LEU A 261 11.51 14.32 10.62
C LEU A 261 11.76 13.88 9.18
N GLU A 262 10.75 14.03 8.33
CA GLU A 262 10.79 13.76 6.90
C GLU A 262 9.84 14.71 6.18
N LYS A 263 10.28 15.19 5.03
CA LYS A 263 9.46 15.98 4.13
C LYS A 263 9.76 15.61 2.69
N SER A 264 8.73 15.29 1.92
CA SER A 264 8.88 14.86 0.53
C SER A 264 7.65 15.21 -0.29
N ILE A 265 7.83 15.35 -1.61
CA ILE A 265 6.73 15.47 -2.57
C ILE A 265 6.65 14.16 -3.34
N ALA A 266 5.49 13.53 -3.29
CA ALA A 266 5.18 12.32 -4.03
C ALA A 266 4.18 12.62 -5.15
N PRO A 267 4.52 12.37 -6.43
CA PRO A 267 3.55 12.41 -7.50
C PRO A 267 2.51 11.30 -7.32
N LEU A 268 1.27 11.58 -7.68
CA LEU A 268 0.20 10.58 -7.65
C LEU A 268 0.08 9.93 -9.02
N ARG A 269 -0.04 8.60 -9.01
CA ARG A 269 -0.30 7.82 -10.21
C ARG A 269 -1.17 6.60 -9.91
N SER A 270 -1.90 6.18 -10.92
CA SER A 270 -2.51 4.87 -11.05
C SER A 270 -1.71 4.06 -12.06
N TYR A 271 -1.36 2.84 -11.73
CA TYR A 271 -0.62 1.94 -12.62
C TYR A 271 -1.03 0.50 -12.36
N VAL A 272 -1.37 -0.24 -13.40
CA VAL A 272 -1.71 -1.67 -13.32
C VAL A 272 -1.12 -2.39 -14.52
N VAL A 273 -0.60 -3.59 -14.30
CA VAL A 273 -0.18 -4.48 -15.39
C VAL A 273 -1.05 -5.73 -15.46
N GLU A 274 -1.27 -6.21 -16.66
CA GLU A 274 -1.98 -7.44 -16.97
C GLU A 274 -1.20 -8.27 -18.00
N PRO A 275 -1.02 -9.59 -17.73
CA PRO A 275 -1.38 -10.34 -16.52
C PRO A 275 -0.41 -10.10 -15.36
N MET A 276 -0.81 -10.44 -14.12
CA MET A 276 0.06 -10.45 -12.95
C MET A 276 0.83 -11.77 -12.79
N GLN A 277 0.78 -12.65 -13.80
CA GLN A 277 1.45 -13.95 -13.82
C GLN A 277 1.96 -14.27 -15.21
N TYR A 278 3.16 -14.85 -15.27
CA TYR A 278 3.71 -15.41 -16.50
C TYR A 278 4.48 -16.69 -16.21
N GLY A 279 3.96 -17.82 -16.67
CA GLY A 279 4.50 -19.13 -16.30
C GLY A 279 4.51 -19.31 -14.78
N ARG A 280 5.67 -19.50 -14.20
CA ARG A 280 5.89 -19.68 -12.76
C ARG A 280 6.35 -18.40 -12.04
N LEU A 281 6.27 -17.26 -12.70
CA LEU A 281 6.52 -15.93 -12.13
C LEU A 281 5.18 -15.25 -11.78
N PHE A 282 5.06 -14.78 -10.53
CA PHE A 282 3.93 -14.03 -10.00
C PHE A 282 4.36 -12.64 -9.57
N LEU A 283 3.67 -11.60 -9.99
CA LEU A 283 3.90 -10.21 -9.57
C LEU A 283 3.03 -9.89 -8.36
N VAL A 284 3.59 -9.21 -7.37
CA VAL A 284 2.93 -8.89 -6.10
C VAL A 284 3.19 -7.43 -5.71
N GLY A 285 2.14 -6.71 -5.34
CA GLY A 285 2.22 -5.33 -4.88
C GLY A 285 2.73 -4.36 -5.94
N ASP A 286 3.62 -3.44 -5.56
CA ASP A 286 4.12 -2.38 -6.45
C ASP A 286 4.85 -2.91 -7.70
N ALA A 287 5.18 -4.19 -7.77
CA ALA A 287 5.68 -4.83 -8.98
C ALA A 287 4.59 -4.93 -10.08
N ALA A 288 3.32 -4.99 -9.68
CA ALA A 288 2.17 -5.12 -10.58
C ALA A 288 1.27 -3.88 -10.61
N HIS A 289 1.12 -3.16 -9.52
CA HIS A 289 0.17 -2.04 -9.43
C HIS A 289 0.61 -0.95 -8.45
N ILE A 290 0.24 0.29 -8.77
CA ILE A 290 0.37 1.46 -7.90
C ILE A 290 -0.96 2.19 -7.91
N VAL A 291 -1.45 2.54 -6.74
CA VAL A 291 -2.70 3.29 -6.57
C VAL A 291 -2.44 4.67 -5.95
N PRO A 292 -3.23 5.69 -6.25
CA PRO A 292 -3.18 6.95 -5.53
C PRO A 292 -3.37 6.72 -4.02
N PRO A 293 -2.60 7.37 -3.16
CA PRO A 293 -2.63 7.11 -1.72
C PRO A 293 -3.93 7.55 -1.04
N THR A 294 -4.79 8.31 -1.72
CA THR A 294 -6.04 8.87 -1.20
C THR A 294 -6.99 7.81 -0.64
N GLY A 295 -7.03 6.62 -1.25
CA GLY A 295 -7.86 5.50 -0.79
C GLY A 295 -7.19 4.62 0.27
N ALA A 296 -5.93 4.88 0.65
CA ALA A 296 -5.12 4.04 1.54
C ALA A 296 -5.04 2.56 1.07
N LYS A 297 -4.96 2.30 -0.25
CA LYS A 297 -5.07 0.94 -0.83
C LYS A 297 -3.74 0.24 -1.10
N GLY A 298 -2.63 0.95 -1.31
CA GLY A 298 -1.40 0.34 -1.82
C GLY A 298 -0.90 -0.87 -1.01
N LEU A 299 -0.67 -0.71 0.29
CA LEU A 299 -0.23 -1.81 1.16
C LEU A 299 -1.31 -2.91 1.28
N ASN A 300 -2.57 -2.53 1.32
CA ASN A 300 -3.70 -3.46 1.46
C ASN A 300 -3.92 -4.31 0.21
N LEU A 301 -3.71 -3.76 -0.99
CA LEU A 301 -3.70 -4.51 -2.23
C LEU A 301 -2.52 -5.48 -2.30
N ALA A 302 -1.31 -5.02 -1.93
CA ALA A 302 -0.15 -5.90 -1.84
C ALA A 302 -0.38 -7.07 -0.86
N ALA A 303 -1.05 -6.82 0.28
CA ALA A 303 -1.45 -7.87 1.22
C ALA A 303 -2.52 -8.81 0.62
N SER A 304 -3.45 -8.31 -0.19
CA SER A 304 -4.43 -9.16 -0.87
C SER A 304 -3.80 -10.06 -1.94
N ASP A 305 -2.81 -9.54 -2.70
CA ASP A 305 -2.04 -10.37 -3.64
C ASP A 305 -1.33 -11.51 -2.90
N VAL A 306 -0.67 -11.17 -1.78
CA VAL A 306 -0.04 -12.16 -0.90
C VAL A 306 -1.07 -13.19 -0.42
N ASN A 307 -2.27 -12.75 0.01
CA ASN A 307 -3.32 -13.65 0.46
C ASN A 307 -3.75 -14.65 -0.62
N TYR A 308 -3.91 -14.21 -1.86
CA TYR A 308 -4.24 -15.12 -2.96
C TYR A 308 -3.08 -16.05 -3.29
N LEU A 309 -1.87 -15.52 -3.46
CA LEU A 309 -0.72 -16.30 -3.87
C LEU A 309 -0.35 -17.38 -2.87
N TRP A 310 -0.27 -17.06 -1.57
CA TRP A 310 0.10 -18.06 -0.58
C TRP A 310 -0.95 -19.18 -0.42
N ARG A 311 -2.26 -18.84 -0.54
CA ARG A 311 -3.33 -19.86 -0.51
C ARG A 311 -3.24 -20.78 -1.71
N ILE A 312 -3.04 -20.24 -2.92
CA ILE A 312 -2.86 -21.02 -4.15
C ILE A 312 -1.64 -21.93 -4.03
N LEU A 313 -0.49 -21.40 -3.58
CA LEU A 313 0.71 -22.21 -3.40
C LEU A 313 0.55 -23.27 -2.30
N ARG A 314 -0.14 -22.94 -1.20
CA ARG A 314 -0.47 -23.92 -0.17
C ARG A 314 -1.30 -25.08 -0.72
N GLU A 315 -2.34 -24.80 -1.49
CA GLU A 315 -3.17 -25.84 -2.11
C GLU A 315 -2.37 -26.67 -3.14
N TYR A 316 -1.49 -26.03 -3.89
CA TYR A 316 -0.59 -26.73 -4.80
C TYR A 316 0.31 -27.72 -4.07
N TYR A 317 1.01 -27.29 -3.01
CA TYR A 317 1.96 -28.17 -2.30
C TYR A 317 1.28 -29.22 -1.41
N ARG A 318 0.12 -28.92 -0.85
CA ARG A 318 -0.59 -29.86 0.04
C ARG A 318 -1.49 -30.85 -0.70
N HIS A 319 -2.11 -30.40 -1.78
CA HIS A 319 -3.19 -31.15 -2.44
C HIS A 319 -2.96 -31.34 -3.93
N GLY A 320 -1.85 -30.92 -4.50
CA GLY A 320 -1.53 -31.05 -5.92
C GLY A 320 -2.40 -30.20 -6.85
N ARG A 321 -3.10 -29.17 -6.33
CA ARG A 321 -4.04 -28.31 -7.09
C ARG A 321 -3.31 -27.35 -8.05
N ALA A 322 -2.70 -27.93 -9.11
CA ALA A 322 -2.03 -27.14 -10.15
C ALA A 322 -3.01 -26.27 -10.97
N ASP A 323 -4.27 -26.65 -11.02
CA ASP A 323 -5.36 -25.92 -11.68
C ASP A 323 -5.55 -24.51 -11.10
N LEU A 324 -5.30 -24.33 -9.80
CA LEU A 324 -5.44 -23.03 -9.13
C LEU A 324 -4.34 -22.03 -9.50
N LEU A 325 -3.16 -22.50 -9.95
CA LEU A 325 -2.04 -21.62 -10.29
C LEU A 325 -2.43 -20.58 -11.34
N ALA A 326 -3.17 -20.99 -12.38
CA ALA A 326 -3.61 -20.10 -13.45
C ALA A 326 -4.67 -19.07 -13.01
N SER A 327 -5.26 -19.24 -11.83
CA SER A 327 -6.31 -18.36 -11.31
C SER A 327 -5.78 -17.10 -10.60
N TYR A 328 -4.49 -17.07 -10.24
CA TYR A 328 -3.90 -15.98 -9.46
C TYR A 328 -4.14 -14.60 -10.08
N SER A 329 -3.78 -14.44 -11.36
CA SER A 329 -3.93 -13.15 -12.04
C SER A 329 -5.39 -12.66 -12.04
N ARG A 330 -6.36 -13.56 -12.20
CA ARG A 330 -7.79 -13.22 -12.16
C ARG A 330 -8.21 -12.70 -10.78
N PHE A 331 -7.87 -13.43 -9.70
CA PHE A 331 -8.22 -13.02 -8.33
C PHE A 331 -7.56 -11.70 -7.93
N ALA A 332 -6.26 -11.56 -8.22
CA ALA A 332 -5.51 -10.37 -7.89
C ALA A 332 -6.03 -9.15 -8.66
N LEU A 333 -6.22 -9.24 -9.97
CA LEU A 333 -6.69 -8.13 -10.81
C LEU A 333 -8.10 -7.68 -10.46
N ASP A 334 -9.03 -8.62 -10.17
CA ASP A 334 -10.38 -8.22 -9.73
C ASP A 334 -10.32 -7.34 -8.48
N ARG A 335 -9.45 -7.68 -7.53
CA ARG A 335 -9.25 -6.89 -6.32
C ARG A 335 -8.51 -5.58 -6.59
N VAL A 336 -7.48 -5.61 -7.44
CA VAL A 336 -6.70 -4.42 -7.82
C VAL A 336 -7.60 -3.38 -8.47
N TRP A 337 -8.42 -3.75 -9.46
CA TRP A 337 -9.31 -2.80 -10.13
C TRP A 337 -10.39 -2.22 -9.21
N LYS A 338 -10.88 -2.98 -8.24
CA LYS A 338 -11.77 -2.46 -7.19
C LYS A 338 -11.08 -1.41 -6.31
N GLY A 339 -9.82 -1.66 -5.94
CA GLY A 339 -8.99 -0.72 -5.17
C GLY A 339 -8.61 0.54 -5.97
N GLU A 340 -8.23 0.37 -7.26
CA GLU A 340 -7.98 1.48 -8.17
C GLU A 340 -9.20 2.37 -8.33
N ARG A 341 -10.37 1.78 -8.61
CA ARG A 341 -11.64 2.52 -8.74
C ARG A 341 -11.92 3.36 -7.51
N PHE A 342 -11.72 2.81 -6.31
CA PHE A 342 -11.95 3.55 -5.07
C PHE A 342 -10.94 4.67 -4.88
N SER A 343 -9.65 4.41 -5.08
CA SER A 343 -8.60 5.43 -4.98
C SER A 343 -8.78 6.53 -6.01
N TRP A 344 -9.16 6.19 -7.24
CA TRP A 344 -9.51 7.13 -8.29
C TRP A 344 -10.71 8.00 -7.89
N PHE A 345 -11.80 7.38 -7.42
CA PHE A 345 -12.99 8.09 -6.93
C PHE A 345 -12.63 9.08 -5.81
N MET A 346 -11.92 8.64 -4.78
CA MET A 346 -11.52 9.50 -3.66
C MET A 346 -10.62 10.66 -4.11
N THR A 347 -9.71 10.40 -5.05
CA THR A 347 -8.83 11.44 -5.59
C THR A 347 -9.63 12.48 -6.35
N ARG A 348 -10.55 12.07 -7.21
CA ARG A 348 -11.42 13.00 -7.94
C ARG A 348 -12.38 13.78 -7.06
N LEU A 349 -12.87 13.15 -6.00
CA LEU A 349 -13.81 13.78 -5.06
C LEU A 349 -13.17 14.90 -4.25
N LEU A 350 -11.87 14.77 -3.89
CA LEU A 350 -11.26 15.58 -2.84
C LEU A 350 -10.18 16.56 -3.32
N HIS A 351 -9.62 16.38 -4.53
CA HIS A 351 -8.54 17.23 -5.01
C HIS A 351 -9.04 18.31 -5.97
N ASP A 352 -8.29 19.38 -6.01
CA ASP A 352 -8.45 20.46 -7.00
C ASP A 352 -7.64 20.12 -8.26
N PHE A 353 -8.23 20.35 -9.43
CA PHE A 353 -7.56 20.09 -10.71
C PHE A 353 -7.29 21.40 -11.46
N PRO A 354 -6.05 21.66 -11.88
CA PRO A 354 -5.69 22.94 -12.48
C PRO A 354 -6.51 23.34 -13.70
N GLU A 355 -6.99 22.34 -14.46
CA GLU A 355 -7.71 22.55 -15.72
C GLU A 355 -9.24 22.43 -15.59
N GLN A 356 -9.76 22.33 -14.36
CA GLN A 356 -11.21 22.24 -14.15
C GLN A 356 -11.92 23.54 -14.55
N SER A 357 -12.97 23.40 -15.38
CA SER A 357 -13.93 24.45 -15.62
C SER A 357 -14.78 24.74 -14.38
N ASP A 358 -15.46 25.89 -14.35
CA ASP A 358 -16.42 26.18 -13.28
C ASP A 358 -17.56 25.16 -13.23
N PHE A 359 -17.94 24.60 -14.38
CA PHE A 359 -18.92 23.51 -14.43
C PHE A 359 -18.41 22.25 -13.74
N ASP A 360 -17.17 21.83 -14.02
CA ASP A 360 -16.55 20.65 -13.37
C ASP A 360 -16.46 20.83 -11.86
N LYS A 361 -16.09 22.03 -11.38
CA LYS A 361 -16.06 22.34 -9.95
C LYS A 361 -17.45 22.25 -9.31
N LYS A 362 -18.48 22.70 -10.00
CA LYS A 362 -19.88 22.56 -9.54
C LYS A 362 -20.31 21.10 -9.48
N MET A 363 -19.98 20.30 -10.50
CA MET A 363 -20.28 18.87 -10.50
C MET A 363 -19.54 18.15 -9.37
N GLN A 364 -18.27 18.45 -9.16
CA GLN A 364 -17.48 17.87 -8.06
C GLN A 364 -18.05 18.27 -6.68
N SER A 365 -18.50 19.51 -6.52
CA SER A 365 -19.21 19.96 -5.31
C SER A 365 -20.53 19.20 -5.11
N ALA A 366 -21.31 18.99 -6.18
CA ALA A 366 -22.54 18.21 -6.11
C ALA A 366 -22.27 16.75 -5.73
N ASP A 367 -21.20 16.14 -6.28
CA ASP A 367 -20.76 14.79 -5.91
C ASP A 367 -20.38 14.70 -4.43
N ARG A 368 -19.59 15.66 -3.89
CA ARG A 368 -19.27 15.71 -2.46
C ARG A 368 -20.52 15.76 -1.61
N ARG A 369 -21.45 16.67 -1.93
CA ARG A 369 -22.73 16.82 -1.19
C ARG A 369 -23.58 15.55 -1.25
N TYR A 370 -23.62 14.86 -2.39
CA TYR A 370 -24.37 13.62 -2.55
C TYR A 370 -23.75 12.48 -1.75
N TYR A 371 -22.45 12.18 -1.98
CA TYR A 371 -21.80 11.04 -1.35
C TYR A 371 -21.61 11.23 0.15
N LEU A 372 -21.33 12.44 0.62
CA LEU A 372 -21.12 12.72 2.04
C LEU A 372 -22.41 13.14 2.76
N GLY A 373 -23.48 13.43 2.02
CA GLY A 373 -24.79 13.79 2.57
C GLY A 373 -25.81 12.65 2.60
N SER A 374 -25.52 11.49 2.01
CA SER A 374 -26.45 10.36 1.95
C SER A 374 -25.91 9.13 2.65
N ARG A 375 -26.79 8.36 3.33
CA ARG A 375 -26.38 7.09 3.95
C ARG A 375 -25.80 6.11 2.94
N ALA A 376 -26.35 6.02 1.74
CA ALA A 376 -25.86 5.17 0.67
C ALA A 376 -24.43 5.56 0.24
N GLY A 377 -24.16 6.86 0.08
CA GLY A 377 -22.85 7.38 -0.24
C GLY A 377 -21.82 7.12 0.86
N LEU A 378 -22.18 7.39 2.10
CA LEU A 378 -21.34 7.10 3.28
C LEU A 378 -21.04 5.60 3.40
N THR A 379 -22.05 4.73 3.17
CA THR A 379 -21.85 3.26 3.18
C THR A 379 -20.89 2.83 2.07
N THR A 380 -21.04 3.38 0.85
CA THR A 380 -20.13 3.09 -0.25
C THR A 380 -18.68 3.46 0.09
N ILE A 381 -18.46 4.62 0.72
CA ILE A 381 -17.13 5.02 1.18
C ILE A 381 -16.63 4.06 2.26
N ALA A 382 -17.45 3.79 3.28
CA ALA A 382 -17.08 2.97 4.42
C ALA A 382 -16.70 1.55 4.02
N GLU A 383 -17.50 0.86 3.21
CA GLU A 383 -17.23 -0.51 2.74
C GLU A 383 -15.91 -0.62 1.98
N ASN A 384 -15.66 0.34 1.08
CA ASN A 384 -14.40 0.38 0.35
C ASN A 384 -13.23 0.73 1.26
N TYR A 385 -13.43 1.61 2.24
CA TYR A 385 -12.37 2.09 3.15
C TYR A 385 -11.89 0.99 4.08
N VAL A 386 -12.80 0.24 4.72
CA VAL A 386 -12.44 -0.89 5.60
C VAL A 386 -11.98 -2.13 4.84
N GLY A 387 -12.13 -2.15 3.54
CA GLY A 387 -11.75 -3.24 2.63
C GLY A 387 -12.94 -4.13 2.25
N LEU A 388 -13.16 -4.22 0.94
CA LEU A 388 -14.14 -5.14 0.37
C LEU A 388 -13.73 -6.60 0.70
N PRO A 389 -14.67 -7.54 0.82
CA PRO A 389 -14.35 -8.96 1.01
C PRO A 389 -13.39 -9.49 -0.07
N MET A 390 -12.46 -10.36 0.34
CA MET A 390 -11.63 -11.12 -0.59
C MET A 390 -12.39 -12.35 -1.06
N GLU A 391 -12.31 -12.62 -2.36
CA GLU A 391 -12.87 -13.87 -2.92
C GLU A 391 -12.13 -15.08 -2.35
N GLN A 392 -12.83 -16.18 -2.13
CA GLN A 392 -12.20 -17.40 -1.64
C GLN A 392 -11.52 -18.15 -2.79
N VAL A 393 -10.30 -18.62 -2.55
CA VAL A 393 -9.59 -19.52 -3.44
C VAL A 393 -10.16 -20.92 -3.25
N THR A 394 -10.97 -21.38 -4.19
CA THR A 394 -11.64 -22.68 -4.16
C THR A 394 -11.37 -23.47 -5.43
#